data_8c32d5602583c3855dbffcd4194a7115
#
_entry.id   8c32d5602583c3855dbffcd4194a7115
#
_cell.length_a   1.000
_cell.length_b   1.000
_cell.length_c   1.000
_cell.angle_alpha   90.00
_cell.angle_beta   90.00
_cell.angle_gamma   90.00
#
_symmetry.space_group_name_H-M   'P 1'
#
loop_
_entity.id
_entity.type
_entity.pdbx_description
1 polymer ?
#
loop_
_entity_poly.entity_id
_entity_poly.type
_entity_poly.pdbx_seq_one_letter_code
_entity_poly.pdbx_strand_id
1 'polypeptide(L)'
;LDIKKGETVCLIGTNGSGKSTLLKLMTKIIYPNEGTIETHGKLTSLLELGAGFHQDFTGRENIYFNAAVFGLTKAKIEKRVDDIIEFSELGEFIDNPVRTYSSGMYMRLAFSVAINVDADILLIDEILSVGDEHFQNKCFKKMLELKKQGKTMVFVTHSMESVKRLCDRTIWLYNGKIRMDGDTKEVVEEYVKETR
;
A
#
# COMPACT_ATOMS: atom_id res chain seq x y z
N LEU A 1 -8.00 -18.46 -4.13
CA LEU A 1 -7.41 -17.28 -4.77
C LEU A 1 -5.92 -17.47 -4.88
N ASP A 2 -5.37 -17.31 -6.06
CA ASP A 2 -3.92 -17.36 -6.31
C ASP A 2 -3.48 -16.06 -7.00
N ILE A 3 -2.43 -15.43 -6.47
CA ILE A 3 -1.83 -14.20 -7.02
C ILE A 3 -0.39 -14.53 -7.38
N LYS A 4 -0.04 -14.37 -8.64
CA LYS A 4 1.27 -14.72 -9.16
C LYS A 4 2.32 -13.64 -8.84
N LYS A 5 3.57 -14.06 -8.74
CA LYS A 5 4.69 -13.12 -8.57
C LYS A 5 4.74 -12.12 -9.73
N GLY A 6 4.86 -10.83 -9.38
CA GLY A 6 4.90 -9.74 -10.34
C GLY A 6 3.52 -9.28 -10.84
N GLU A 7 2.44 -9.89 -10.36
CA GLU A 7 1.07 -9.52 -10.72
C GLU A 7 0.60 -8.31 -9.93
N THR A 8 -0.14 -7.43 -10.58
CA THR A 8 -0.83 -6.30 -9.94
C THR A 8 -2.32 -6.55 -9.97
N VAL A 9 -2.89 -6.85 -8.81
CA VAL A 9 -4.31 -7.24 -8.65
C VAL A 9 -5.06 -6.18 -7.88
N CYS A 10 -6.28 -5.88 -8.29
CA CYS A 10 -7.20 -5.05 -7.52
C CYS A 10 -8.34 -5.86 -6.90
N LEU A 11 -8.68 -5.55 -5.66
CA LEU A 11 -9.88 -6.04 -5.00
C LEU A 11 -10.94 -4.93 -5.00
N ILE A 12 -12.06 -5.18 -5.65
CA ILE A 12 -13.21 -4.27 -5.68
C ILE A 12 -14.43 -4.90 -5.02
N GLY A 13 -15.41 -4.10 -4.66
CA GLY A 13 -16.66 -4.54 -4.03
C GLY A 13 -17.22 -3.47 -3.11
N THR A 14 -18.48 -3.59 -2.77
CA THR A 14 -19.17 -2.69 -1.84
C THR A 14 -18.58 -2.75 -0.43
N ASN A 15 -18.94 -1.79 0.42
CA ASN A 15 -18.55 -1.83 1.83
C ASN A 15 -19.12 -3.11 2.48
N GLY A 16 -18.30 -3.76 3.32
CA GLY A 16 -18.68 -5.04 3.93
C GLY A 16 -18.51 -6.28 3.03
N SER A 17 -18.03 -6.14 1.79
CA SER A 17 -17.83 -7.29 0.89
C SER A 17 -16.68 -8.23 1.29
N GLY A 18 -15.84 -7.83 2.27
CA GLY A 18 -14.75 -8.66 2.78
C GLY A 18 -13.33 -8.24 2.36
N LYS A 19 -13.17 -7.13 1.62
CA LYS A 19 -11.85 -6.65 1.15
C LYS A 19 -10.83 -6.48 2.28
N SER A 20 -11.17 -5.68 3.29
CA SER A 20 -10.28 -5.41 4.42
C SER A 20 -10.02 -6.66 5.28
N THR A 21 -11.01 -7.56 5.38
CA THR A 21 -10.84 -8.85 6.04
C THR A 21 -9.82 -9.71 5.30
N LEU A 22 -9.91 -9.77 3.97
CA LEU A 22 -8.94 -10.50 3.15
C LEU A 22 -7.52 -9.93 3.29
N LEU A 23 -7.37 -8.60 3.29
CA LEU A 23 -6.07 -7.97 3.51
C LEU A 23 -5.50 -8.30 4.91
N LYS A 24 -6.34 -8.28 5.95
CA LYS A 24 -5.91 -8.66 7.32
C LYS A 24 -5.51 -10.13 7.42
N LEU A 25 -6.15 -11.00 6.66
CA LEU A 25 -5.75 -12.41 6.54
C LEU A 25 -4.39 -12.53 5.83
N MET A 26 -4.17 -11.81 4.73
CA MET A 26 -2.90 -11.81 4.00
C MET A 26 -1.74 -11.30 4.87
N THR A 27 -1.99 -10.31 5.73
CA THR A 27 -0.99 -9.77 6.67
C THR A 27 -0.81 -10.60 7.94
N LYS A 28 -1.60 -11.67 8.12
CA LYS A 28 -1.63 -12.50 9.33
C LYS A 28 -2.00 -11.73 10.61
N ILE A 29 -2.70 -10.59 10.49
CA ILE A 29 -3.31 -9.88 11.62
C ILE A 29 -4.45 -10.72 12.19
N ILE A 30 -5.18 -11.41 11.33
CA ILE A 30 -6.18 -12.42 11.68
C ILE A 30 -5.87 -13.72 10.94
N TYR A 31 -6.37 -14.84 11.47
CA TYR A 31 -6.18 -16.16 10.87
C TYR A 31 -7.49 -16.71 10.32
N PRO A 32 -7.46 -17.50 9.22
CA PRO A 32 -8.66 -18.13 8.70
C PRO A 32 -9.18 -19.21 9.66
N ASN A 33 -10.50 -19.32 9.77
CA ASN A 33 -11.15 -20.39 10.53
C ASN A 33 -11.00 -21.74 9.82
N GLU A 34 -11.02 -21.71 8.50
CA GLU A 34 -10.87 -22.88 7.63
C GLU A 34 -9.98 -22.52 6.43
N GLY A 35 -9.29 -23.52 5.88
CA GLY A 35 -8.37 -23.33 4.78
C GLY A 35 -7.02 -22.77 5.20
N THR A 36 -6.20 -22.37 4.22
CA THR A 36 -4.82 -21.88 4.42
C THR A 36 -4.58 -20.60 3.62
N ILE A 37 -3.70 -19.76 4.14
CA ILE A 37 -3.13 -18.62 3.40
C ILE A 37 -1.62 -18.74 3.44
N GLU A 38 -1.03 -18.84 2.27
CA GLU A 38 0.41 -18.91 2.09
C GLU A 38 0.91 -17.66 1.37
N THR A 39 2.04 -17.12 1.81
CA THR A 39 2.67 -15.94 1.23
C THR A 39 4.13 -16.25 1.01
N HIS A 40 4.60 -16.15 -0.23
CA HIS A 40 5.98 -16.41 -0.61
C HIS A 40 6.72 -15.10 -0.90
N GLY A 41 7.57 -14.66 0.02
CA GLY A 41 8.31 -13.41 -0.05
C GLY A 41 7.97 -12.46 1.09
N LYS A 42 8.66 -11.33 1.09
CA LYS A 42 8.51 -10.28 2.09
C LYS A 42 7.30 -9.41 1.75
N LEU A 43 6.29 -9.49 2.61
CA LEU A 43 5.07 -8.70 2.48
C LEU A 43 5.20 -7.42 3.30
N THR A 44 4.88 -6.30 2.69
CA THR A 44 4.73 -5.00 3.34
C THR A 44 3.32 -4.48 3.09
N SER A 45 2.66 -4.08 4.17
CA SER A 45 1.31 -3.54 4.12
C SER A 45 1.34 -2.03 4.34
N LEU A 46 0.65 -1.31 3.48
CA LEU A 46 0.39 0.12 3.63
C LEU A 46 -0.92 0.39 4.40
N LEU A 47 -1.57 -0.65 4.94
CA LEU A 47 -2.83 -0.53 5.70
C LEU A 47 -2.69 0.33 6.96
N GLU A 48 -1.52 0.30 7.57
CA GLU A 48 -1.23 0.98 8.83
C GLU A 48 -0.03 1.92 8.67
N LEU A 49 -0.14 2.86 7.72
CA LEU A 49 0.91 3.85 7.48
C LEU A 49 1.20 4.65 8.74
N GLY A 50 2.48 4.69 9.10
CA GLY A 50 2.94 5.40 10.29
C GLY A 50 2.65 4.66 11.59
N ALA A 51 2.07 3.46 11.57
CA ALA A 51 2.01 2.61 12.75
C ALA A 51 3.44 2.37 13.26
N GLY A 52 3.67 2.72 14.51
CA GLY A 52 4.99 2.66 15.11
C GLY A 52 5.82 3.96 15.02
N PHE A 53 5.30 5.05 14.44
CA PHE A 53 5.94 6.35 14.57
C PHE A 53 5.88 6.84 16.00
N HIS A 54 7.03 7.21 16.54
CA HIS A 54 7.13 7.79 17.87
C HIS A 54 6.94 9.31 17.78
N GLN A 55 5.96 9.83 18.49
CA GLN A 55 5.53 11.23 18.38
C GLN A 55 6.61 12.25 18.79
N ASP A 56 7.46 11.90 19.74
CA ASP A 56 8.54 12.76 20.22
C ASP A 56 9.83 12.65 19.40
N PHE A 57 9.91 11.66 18.51
CA PHE A 57 11.04 11.52 17.59
C PHE A 57 10.87 12.45 16.40
N THR A 58 11.98 12.90 15.84
CA THR A 58 12.01 13.62 14.58
C THR A 58 11.56 12.74 13.43
N GLY A 59 11.20 13.35 12.29
CA GLY A 59 10.91 12.59 11.08
C GLY A 59 12.08 11.69 10.67
N ARG A 60 13.30 12.20 10.75
CA ARG A 60 14.52 11.44 10.44
C ARG A 60 14.69 10.23 11.36
N GLU A 61 14.53 10.40 12.67
CA GLU A 61 14.61 9.29 13.63
C GLU A 61 13.51 8.25 13.37
N ASN A 62 12.30 8.70 13.03
CA ASN A 62 11.21 7.79 12.66
C ASN A 62 11.48 7.03 11.35
N ILE A 63 12.20 7.61 10.38
CA ILE A 63 12.67 6.86 9.20
C ILE A 63 13.54 5.68 9.64
N TYR A 64 14.54 5.92 10.47
CA TYR A 64 15.44 4.86 10.95
C TYR A 64 14.71 3.80 11.74
N PHE A 65 13.87 4.23 12.67
CA PHE A 65 13.10 3.32 13.52
C PHE A 65 12.14 2.46 12.70
N ASN A 66 11.32 3.09 11.86
CA ASN A 66 10.29 2.39 11.11
C ASN A 66 10.88 1.48 10.02
N ALA A 67 11.92 1.92 9.31
CA ALA A 67 12.62 1.09 8.34
C ALA A 67 13.28 -0.13 9.00
N ALA A 68 13.79 0.01 10.24
CA ALA A 68 14.31 -1.13 11.02
C ALA A 68 13.19 -2.11 11.42
N VAL A 69 12.00 -1.61 11.79
CA VAL A 69 10.80 -2.46 12.05
C VAL A 69 10.43 -3.25 10.79
N PHE A 70 10.53 -2.63 9.60
CA PHE A 70 10.38 -3.34 8.33
C PHE A 70 11.56 -4.25 7.98
N GLY A 71 12.55 -4.42 8.88
CA GLY A 71 13.65 -5.36 8.75
C GLY A 71 14.80 -4.88 7.85
N LEU A 72 14.96 -3.58 7.63
CA LEU A 72 16.15 -3.05 6.99
C LEU A 72 17.29 -2.94 8.01
N THR A 73 18.51 -3.28 7.56
CA THR A 73 19.72 -3.03 8.35
C THR A 73 20.08 -1.54 8.32
N LYS A 74 20.78 -1.06 9.34
CA LYS A 74 21.25 0.33 9.42
C LYS A 74 21.96 0.79 8.13
N ALA A 75 22.86 -0.03 7.60
CA ALA A 75 23.59 0.29 6.36
C ALA A 75 22.68 0.43 5.12
N LYS A 76 21.56 -0.31 5.07
CA LYS A 76 20.56 -0.16 4.01
C LYS A 76 19.72 1.11 4.20
N ILE A 77 19.41 1.46 5.45
CA ILE A 77 18.64 2.67 5.76
C ILE A 77 19.47 3.89 5.40
N GLU A 78 20.75 3.93 5.79
CA GLU A 78 21.68 5.04 5.46
C GLU A 78 21.80 5.32 3.96
N LYS A 79 21.68 4.29 3.12
CA LYS A 79 21.69 4.45 1.66
C LYS A 79 20.38 5.00 1.08
N ARG A 80 19.29 4.97 1.82
CA ARG A 80 17.94 5.32 1.35
C ARG A 80 17.32 6.52 2.08
N VAL A 81 17.91 6.93 3.19
CA VAL A 81 17.32 7.97 4.04
C VAL A 81 17.14 9.27 3.26
N ASP A 82 18.09 9.65 2.43
CA ASP A 82 18.02 10.88 1.64
C ASP A 82 16.93 10.78 0.56
N ASP A 83 16.82 9.63 -0.13
CA ASP A 83 15.74 9.37 -1.09
C ASP A 83 14.36 9.41 -0.44
N ILE A 84 14.24 8.86 0.78
CA ILE A 84 13.00 8.88 1.56
C ILE A 84 12.62 10.31 1.92
N ILE A 85 13.59 11.11 2.39
CA ILE A 85 13.38 12.51 2.76
C ILE A 85 12.98 13.32 1.53
N GLU A 86 13.67 13.17 0.42
CA GLU A 86 13.37 13.85 -0.84
C GLU A 86 11.97 13.46 -1.35
N PHE A 87 11.63 12.17 -1.29
CA PHE A 87 10.31 11.72 -1.71
C PHE A 87 9.20 12.31 -0.84
N SER A 88 9.41 12.43 0.48
CA SER A 88 8.41 12.96 1.42
C SER A 88 8.12 14.45 1.23
N GLU A 89 9.03 15.20 0.61
CA GLU A 89 8.97 16.67 0.44
C GLU A 89 8.84 17.43 1.77
N LEU A 90 9.36 16.87 2.85
CA LEU A 90 9.31 17.52 4.18
C LEU A 90 10.44 18.53 4.39
N GLY A 91 11.52 18.44 3.59
CA GLY A 91 12.60 19.41 3.62
C GLY A 91 13.14 19.66 5.03
N GLU A 92 13.13 20.92 5.45
CA GLU A 92 13.62 21.36 6.77
C GLU A 92 12.79 20.83 7.95
N PHE A 93 11.54 20.42 7.72
CA PHE A 93 10.69 19.86 8.78
C PHE A 93 11.13 18.46 9.22
N ILE A 94 12.01 17.78 8.47
CA ILE A 94 12.39 16.39 8.75
C ILE A 94 13.05 16.22 10.12
N ASP A 95 13.71 17.25 10.62
CA ASP A 95 14.40 17.25 11.92
C ASP A 95 13.53 17.81 13.08
N ASN A 96 12.24 18.07 12.81
CA ASN A 96 11.26 18.42 13.83
C ASN A 96 10.56 17.18 14.37
N PRO A 97 10.11 17.17 15.64
CA PRO A 97 9.33 16.08 16.22
C PRO A 97 8.02 15.85 15.45
N VAL A 98 7.69 14.58 15.19
CA VAL A 98 6.52 14.20 14.39
C VAL A 98 5.19 14.68 15.00
N ARG A 99 5.11 14.87 16.31
CA ARG A 99 3.92 15.48 16.96
C ARG A 99 3.58 16.88 16.44
N THR A 100 4.55 17.58 15.80
CA THR A 100 4.33 18.92 15.21
C THR A 100 3.89 18.87 13.75
N TYR A 101 3.83 17.68 13.16
CA TYR A 101 3.44 17.50 11.77
C TYR A 101 1.93 17.65 11.58
N SER A 102 1.54 18.23 10.45
CA SER A 102 0.17 18.08 9.98
C SER A 102 -0.12 16.63 9.61
N SER A 103 -1.40 16.26 9.52
CA SER A 103 -1.79 14.91 9.06
C SER A 103 -1.20 14.58 7.68
N GLY A 104 -1.16 15.56 6.78
CA GLY A 104 -0.55 15.42 5.45
C GLY A 104 0.95 15.15 5.52
N MET A 105 1.70 15.90 6.32
CA MET A 105 3.14 15.70 6.54
C MET A 105 3.42 14.30 7.12
N TYR A 106 2.64 13.91 8.12
CA TYR A 106 2.73 12.60 8.74
C TYR A 106 2.56 11.48 7.70
N MET A 107 1.50 11.56 6.92
CA MET A 107 1.19 10.54 5.91
C MET A 107 2.20 10.52 4.75
N ARG A 108 2.73 11.69 4.34
CA ARG A 108 3.79 11.78 3.34
C ARG A 108 5.05 11.05 3.81
N LEU A 109 5.47 11.25 5.06
CA LEU A 109 6.62 10.56 5.63
C LEU A 109 6.37 9.05 5.70
N ALA A 110 5.24 8.64 6.26
CA ALA A 110 4.88 7.24 6.43
C ALA A 110 4.86 6.48 5.10
N PHE A 111 4.24 7.07 4.08
CA PHE A 111 4.22 6.51 2.73
C PHE A 111 5.64 6.40 2.14
N SER A 112 6.44 7.47 2.29
CA SER A 112 7.81 7.51 1.76
C SER A 112 8.70 6.43 2.36
N VAL A 113 8.55 6.14 3.66
CA VAL A 113 9.27 5.03 4.31
C VAL A 113 8.78 3.70 3.74
N ALA A 114 7.47 3.48 3.71
CA ALA A 114 6.88 2.19 3.37
C ALA A 114 7.17 1.73 1.93
N ILE A 115 7.26 2.66 0.97
CA ILE A 115 7.58 2.32 -0.43
C ILE A 115 9.08 2.12 -0.69
N ASN A 116 9.93 2.54 0.23
CA ASN A 116 11.39 2.40 0.12
C ASN A 116 11.95 1.21 0.90
N VAL A 117 11.10 0.38 1.49
CA VAL A 117 11.52 -0.89 2.10
C VAL A 117 11.64 -2.01 1.04
N ASP A 118 12.43 -3.03 1.37
CA ASP A 118 12.60 -4.19 0.50
C ASP A 118 11.37 -5.11 0.62
N ALA A 119 10.33 -4.84 -0.15
CA ALA A 119 9.14 -5.68 -0.24
C ALA A 119 9.11 -6.46 -1.55
N ASP A 120 8.68 -7.72 -1.50
CA ASP A 120 8.34 -8.53 -2.67
C ASP A 120 6.85 -8.36 -3.01
N ILE A 121 6.04 -8.16 -1.98
CA ILE A 121 4.58 -8.02 -2.04
C ILE A 121 4.16 -6.76 -1.31
N LEU A 122 3.39 -5.91 -1.98
CA LEU A 122 2.84 -4.68 -1.42
C LEU A 122 1.31 -4.78 -1.34
N LEU A 123 0.76 -4.61 -0.14
CA LEU A 123 -0.68 -4.47 0.06
C LEU A 123 -1.01 -2.99 0.25
N ILE A 124 -1.91 -2.48 -0.57
CA ILE A 124 -2.20 -1.05 -0.69
C ILE A 124 -3.72 -0.85 -0.56
N ASP A 125 -4.16 -0.16 0.48
CA ASP A 125 -5.56 0.16 0.73
C ASP A 125 -5.77 1.66 0.60
N GLU A 126 -6.67 2.11 -0.25
CA GLU A 126 -7.17 3.49 -0.47
C GLU A 126 -6.16 4.66 -0.28
N ILE A 127 -4.91 4.37 0.04
CA ILE A 127 -3.87 5.28 0.51
C ILE A 127 -3.33 6.19 -0.61
N LEU A 128 -3.70 5.95 -1.86
CA LEU A 128 -3.31 6.85 -2.97
C LEU A 128 -3.93 8.25 -2.85
N SER A 129 -4.81 8.47 -1.88
CA SER A 129 -5.40 9.77 -1.55
C SER A 129 -4.61 10.57 -0.49
N VAL A 130 -3.34 10.19 -0.23
CA VAL A 130 -2.47 10.85 0.76
C VAL A 130 -1.95 12.19 0.21
N GLY A 131 -2.02 13.24 1.04
CA GLY A 131 -1.49 14.55 0.71
C GLY A 131 -2.36 15.30 -0.31
N ASP A 132 -1.76 16.27 -0.97
CA ASP A 132 -2.38 17.02 -2.05
C ASP A 132 -2.28 16.28 -3.40
N GLU A 133 -2.92 16.83 -4.43
CA GLU A 133 -2.94 16.25 -5.77
C GLU A 133 -1.53 16.03 -6.35
N HIS A 134 -0.60 16.95 -6.06
CA HIS A 134 0.79 16.81 -6.49
C HIS A 134 1.43 15.54 -5.91
N PHE A 135 1.32 15.35 -4.61
CA PHE A 135 1.88 14.20 -3.93
C PHE A 135 1.17 12.89 -4.32
N GLN A 136 -0.15 12.93 -4.51
CA GLN A 136 -0.92 11.77 -5.02
C GLN A 136 -0.41 11.32 -6.39
N ASN A 137 -0.15 12.26 -7.31
CA ASN A 137 0.43 11.97 -8.62
C ASN A 137 1.84 11.37 -8.52
N LYS A 138 2.64 11.84 -7.56
CA LYS A 138 3.98 11.28 -7.26
C LYS A 138 3.88 9.84 -6.74
N CYS A 139 2.98 9.58 -5.81
CA CYS A 139 2.70 8.23 -5.32
C CYS A 139 2.25 7.29 -6.45
N PHE A 140 1.35 7.76 -7.30
CA PHE A 140 0.86 6.98 -8.44
C PHE A 140 1.98 6.61 -9.42
N LYS A 141 2.85 7.57 -9.77
CA LYS A 141 4.04 7.30 -10.61
C LYS A 141 4.95 6.26 -9.98
N LYS A 142 5.16 6.35 -8.66
CA LYS A 142 5.97 5.37 -7.92
C LYS A 142 5.37 3.96 -7.97
N MET A 143 4.04 3.84 -7.87
CA MET A 143 3.38 2.54 -8.03
C MET A 143 3.60 1.96 -9.43
N LEU A 144 3.53 2.78 -10.47
CA LEU A 144 3.84 2.33 -11.84
C LEU A 144 5.29 1.87 -12.00
N GLU A 145 6.24 2.55 -11.34
CA GLU A 145 7.65 2.12 -11.34
C GLU A 145 7.83 0.77 -10.65
N LEU A 146 7.21 0.57 -9.48
CA LEU A 146 7.26 -0.69 -8.75
C LEU A 146 6.62 -1.84 -9.55
N LYS A 147 5.51 -1.56 -10.26
CA LYS A 147 4.91 -2.51 -11.20
C LYS A 147 5.89 -2.91 -12.30
N LYS A 148 6.57 -1.93 -12.93
CA LYS A 148 7.57 -2.20 -13.97
C LYS A 148 8.77 -3.00 -13.46
N GLN A 149 9.10 -2.86 -12.16
CA GLN A 149 10.15 -3.64 -11.49
C GLN A 149 9.70 -5.08 -11.15
N GLY A 150 8.48 -5.46 -11.48
CA GLY A 150 7.93 -6.79 -11.22
C GLY A 150 7.57 -7.06 -9.76
N LYS A 151 7.28 -6.01 -8.98
CA LYS A 151 6.74 -6.18 -7.63
C LYS A 151 5.32 -6.70 -7.69
N THR A 152 4.99 -7.62 -6.79
CA THR A 152 3.61 -8.10 -6.63
C THR A 152 2.83 -7.07 -5.82
N MET A 153 1.67 -6.64 -6.32
CA MET A 153 0.88 -5.62 -5.64
C MET A 153 -0.59 -6.02 -5.56
N VAL A 154 -1.19 -5.80 -4.40
CA VAL A 154 -2.63 -6.00 -4.18
C VAL A 154 -3.22 -4.66 -3.74
N PHE A 155 -4.10 -4.13 -4.56
CA PHE A 155 -4.77 -2.86 -4.30
C PHE A 155 -6.20 -3.08 -3.82
N VAL A 156 -6.63 -2.25 -2.88
CA VAL A 156 -8.03 -2.01 -2.57
C VAL A 156 -8.31 -0.55 -2.82
N THR A 157 -9.21 -0.23 -3.71
CA THR A 157 -9.60 1.16 -3.99
C THR A 157 -11.01 1.24 -4.53
N HIS A 158 -11.66 2.37 -4.29
CA HIS A 158 -12.95 2.72 -4.88
C HIS A 158 -12.81 3.51 -6.20
N SER A 159 -11.60 3.94 -6.55
CA SER A 159 -11.33 4.66 -7.80
C SER A 159 -11.19 3.70 -8.98
N MET A 160 -12.26 3.53 -9.75
CA MET A 160 -12.24 2.67 -10.95
C MET A 160 -11.25 3.16 -12.01
N GLU A 161 -10.93 4.46 -12.03
CA GLU A 161 -9.89 5.00 -12.89
C GLU A 161 -8.51 4.48 -12.50
N SER A 162 -8.18 4.54 -11.20
CA SER A 162 -6.91 4.01 -10.68
C SER A 162 -6.79 2.51 -10.93
N VAL A 163 -7.88 1.76 -10.77
CA VAL A 163 -7.94 0.32 -11.05
C VAL A 163 -7.55 0.04 -12.50
N LYS A 164 -8.20 0.72 -13.46
CA LYS A 164 -7.95 0.53 -14.90
C LYS A 164 -6.52 0.90 -15.33
N ARG A 165 -5.89 1.83 -14.61
CA ARG A 165 -4.52 2.30 -14.94
C ARG A 165 -3.42 1.46 -14.30
N LEU A 166 -3.66 0.89 -13.12
CA LEU A 166 -2.65 0.17 -12.35
C LEU A 166 -2.73 -1.34 -12.49
N CYS A 167 -3.94 -1.90 -12.55
CA CYS A 167 -4.16 -3.33 -12.38
C CYS A 167 -4.42 -4.01 -13.72
N ASP A 168 -3.86 -5.22 -13.88
CA ASP A 168 -4.10 -6.07 -15.04
C ASP A 168 -5.26 -7.03 -14.79
N ARG A 169 -5.44 -7.42 -13.51
CA ARG A 169 -6.46 -8.32 -13.04
C ARG A 169 -7.23 -7.69 -11.89
N THR A 170 -8.53 -7.87 -11.88
CA THR A 170 -9.42 -7.38 -10.83
C THR A 170 -10.28 -8.51 -10.30
N ILE A 171 -10.46 -8.53 -8.99
CA ILE A 171 -11.26 -9.49 -8.26
C ILE A 171 -12.41 -8.73 -7.60
N TRP A 172 -13.62 -9.08 -7.99
CA TRP A 172 -14.82 -8.52 -7.40
C TRP A 172 -15.31 -9.40 -6.26
N LEU A 173 -15.28 -8.84 -5.05
CA LEU A 173 -15.81 -9.48 -3.85
C LEU A 173 -17.25 -9.03 -3.59
N TYR A 174 -18.11 -10.01 -3.31
CA TYR A 174 -19.50 -9.79 -2.95
C TYR A 174 -19.89 -10.75 -1.82
N ASN A 175 -20.35 -10.20 -0.68
CA ASN A 175 -20.74 -10.98 0.49
C ASN A 175 -19.71 -12.05 0.92
N GLY A 176 -18.43 -11.68 0.96
CA GLY A 176 -17.34 -12.57 1.35
C GLY A 176 -16.93 -13.63 0.33
N LYS A 177 -17.49 -13.59 -0.88
CA LYS A 177 -17.18 -14.53 -1.97
C LYS A 177 -16.63 -13.79 -3.18
N ILE A 178 -15.83 -14.50 -3.98
CA ILE A 178 -15.41 -14.01 -5.29
C ILE A 178 -16.61 -14.12 -6.23
N ARG A 179 -17.08 -12.98 -6.71
CA ARG A 179 -18.16 -12.92 -7.72
C ARG A 179 -17.60 -13.00 -9.13
N MET A 180 -16.51 -12.27 -9.38
CA MET A 180 -15.83 -12.27 -10.66
C MET A 180 -14.31 -12.09 -10.44
N ASP A 181 -13.52 -12.73 -11.28
CA ASP A 181 -12.06 -12.69 -11.23
C ASP A 181 -11.54 -12.77 -12.67
N GLY A 182 -10.87 -11.74 -13.15
CA GLY A 182 -10.43 -11.70 -14.54
C GLY A 182 -9.82 -10.37 -14.96
N ASP A 183 -9.84 -10.12 -16.27
CA ASP A 183 -9.35 -8.87 -16.86
C ASP A 183 -10.00 -7.65 -16.21
N THR A 184 -9.19 -6.66 -15.92
CA THR A 184 -9.64 -5.46 -15.18
C THR A 184 -10.77 -4.72 -15.90
N LYS A 185 -10.74 -4.61 -17.22
CA LYS A 185 -11.78 -3.87 -17.96
C LYS A 185 -13.11 -4.58 -17.87
N GLU A 186 -13.13 -5.90 -18.09
CA GLU A 186 -14.33 -6.72 -18.05
C GLU A 186 -14.97 -6.70 -16.66
N VAL A 187 -14.17 -6.93 -15.60
CA VAL A 187 -14.67 -6.96 -14.23
C VAL A 187 -15.19 -5.60 -13.79
N VAL A 188 -14.49 -4.51 -14.11
CA VAL A 188 -14.91 -3.15 -13.75
C VAL A 188 -16.19 -2.74 -14.51
N GLU A 189 -16.32 -3.10 -15.78
CA GLU A 189 -17.53 -2.81 -16.56
C GLU A 189 -18.76 -3.51 -15.96
N GLU A 190 -18.63 -4.77 -15.59
CA GLU A 190 -19.74 -5.52 -14.99
C GLU A 190 -20.07 -4.99 -13.58
N TYR A 191 -19.03 -4.69 -12.78
CA TYR A 191 -19.24 -4.08 -11.46
C TYR A 191 -19.99 -2.76 -11.53
N VAL A 192 -19.63 -1.88 -12.46
CA VAL A 192 -20.28 -0.58 -12.62
C VAL A 192 -21.73 -0.72 -13.11
N LYS A 193 -22.05 -1.69 -13.96
CA LYS A 193 -23.43 -1.97 -14.41
C LYS A 193 -24.33 -2.39 -13.25
N GLU A 194 -23.82 -3.23 -12.34
CA GLU A 194 -24.62 -3.75 -11.24
C GLU A 194 -24.73 -2.80 -10.04
N THR A 195 -23.81 -1.85 -9.90
CA THR A 195 -23.76 -0.94 -8.72
C THR A 195 -24.31 0.45 -9.01
N ARG A 196 -24.71 0.73 -10.24
CA ARG A 196 -25.47 1.93 -10.63
C ARG A 196 -26.96 1.70 -10.50
#